data_1874e86df2b2f153d8e8d776e3a1177b
#
_entry.id   1874e86df2b2f153d8e8d776e3a1177b
#
_cell.length_a   1.000
_cell.length_b   1.000
_cell.length_c   1.000
_cell.angle_alpha   90.00
_cell.angle_beta   90.00
_cell.angle_gamma   90.00
#
_symmetry.space_group_name_H-M   'P 1'
#
loop_
_entity.id
_entity.type
_entity.pdbx_description
1 polymer ?
#
loop_
_entity_poly.entity_id
_entity_poly.type
_entity_poly.pdbx_seq_one_letter_code
_entity_poly.pdbx_strand_id
1 'polypeptide(L)'
;MAKSKFERTKPHVNIGTIGHVDHGKTSLTAAITKFFGEFKAYDQIDAAPEERARGITISTAHVEYETANRHYAHVDCPGHADYVKNMITGAAQMDGAILVVSAADGPMPQTREHILLARQVGVPAIVVFLNKCDQVDDAELLELVELEVRELLSKYEFPGDEIPIIKGSALAALEDSSKELGEDAIRNLMDAVDSYIPTPERPIDQPFLMPIEDVFSISGRGTVVTGRVERGIVKVGEEVEIVGLKATTKTTVTGVEMFRKLLDQGQAGDNIGALIRGVGREDVERGQVLCKPGSVKPHTKFKAEAYILTKDEGGRHTPFFTNYRPQFYFRTTDVTGVVTLPAGTEMVMPGDNVAMDVTLIVPIAMEEKLRFAIREGGRTVGAGIVSSIIE
;
A
#
# COMPACT_ATOMS: atom_id res chain seq x y z
N MET A 1 -24.13 -21.84 -4.97
CA MET A 1 -23.18 -22.25 -6.03
C MET A 1 -21.86 -22.59 -5.37
N ALA A 2 -21.16 -23.66 -5.80
CA ALA A 2 -19.81 -23.94 -5.31
C ALA A 2 -18.87 -22.85 -5.83
N LYS A 3 -18.00 -22.31 -4.96
CA LYS A 3 -16.96 -21.34 -5.38
C LYS A 3 -15.97 -22.04 -6.31
N SER A 4 -15.52 -21.34 -7.36
CA SER A 4 -14.48 -21.84 -8.26
C SER A 4 -13.14 -21.89 -7.53
N LYS A 5 -12.25 -22.77 -7.99
CA LYS A 5 -10.85 -22.84 -7.51
C LYS A 5 -10.00 -21.86 -8.31
N PHE A 6 -9.06 -21.18 -7.63
CA PHE A 6 -8.09 -20.31 -8.29
C PHE A 6 -6.97 -21.15 -8.90
N GLU A 7 -6.65 -20.93 -10.16
CA GLU A 7 -5.54 -21.57 -10.86
C GLU A 7 -4.43 -20.56 -11.13
N ARG A 8 -3.20 -20.89 -10.72
CA ARG A 8 -2.02 -20.03 -10.93
C ARG A 8 -1.39 -20.31 -12.28
N THR A 9 -1.91 -19.66 -13.32
CA THR A 9 -1.43 -19.83 -14.71
C THR A 9 -0.42 -18.79 -15.14
N LYS A 10 -0.39 -17.63 -14.44
CA LYS A 10 0.48 -16.49 -14.75
C LYS A 10 1.18 -15.96 -13.49
N PRO A 11 2.32 -15.26 -13.63
CA PRO A 11 2.91 -14.52 -12.52
C PRO A 11 1.89 -13.55 -11.90
N HIS A 12 1.82 -13.54 -10.58
CA HIS A 12 0.93 -12.65 -9.83
C HIS A 12 1.69 -11.41 -9.36
N VAL A 13 1.14 -10.22 -9.67
CA VAL A 13 1.74 -8.93 -9.34
C VAL A 13 0.70 -8.05 -8.64
N ASN A 14 1.09 -7.47 -7.51
CA ASN A 14 0.26 -6.51 -6.80
C ASN A 14 0.62 -5.10 -7.29
N ILE A 15 -0.34 -4.40 -7.84
CA ILE A 15 -0.19 -3.02 -8.31
C ILE A 15 -1.22 -2.14 -7.64
N GLY A 16 -1.04 -0.83 -7.65
CA GLY A 16 -2.08 0.06 -7.16
C GLY A 16 -1.97 1.45 -7.74
N THR A 17 -3.06 2.19 -7.64
CA THR A 17 -3.15 3.60 -7.99
C THR A 17 -2.84 4.48 -6.81
N ILE A 18 -1.93 5.43 -6.99
CA ILE A 18 -1.56 6.48 -6.03
C ILE A 18 -1.65 7.86 -6.72
N GLY A 19 -1.74 8.92 -5.95
CA GLY A 19 -1.82 10.29 -6.46
C GLY A 19 -2.84 11.14 -5.72
N HIS A 20 -2.96 12.40 -6.10
CA HIS A 20 -3.82 13.38 -5.46
C HIS A 20 -5.31 13.01 -5.53
N VAL A 21 -6.12 13.54 -4.62
CA VAL A 21 -7.59 13.49 -4.70
C VAL A 21 -8.05 14.13 -6.02
N ASP A 22 -9.12 13.63 -6.59
CA ASP A 22 -9.72 14.09 -7.86
C ASP A 22 -8.84 13.99 -9.13
N HIS A 23 -7.65 13.39 -9.06
CA HIS A 23 -6.85 13.10 -10.24
C HIS A 23 -7.35 11.89 -11.06
N GLY A 24 -8.38 11.17 -10.57
CA GLY A 24 -9.08 10.12 -11.31
C GLY A 24 -8.52 8.71 -11.11
N LYS A 25 -7.95 8.40 -9.94
CA LYS A 25 -7.44 7.07 -9.60
C LYS A 25 -8.49 5.97 -9.75
N THR A 26 -9.63 6.15 -9.09
CA THR A 26 -10.75 5.19 -9.12
C THR A 26 -11.36 5.07 -10.52
N SER A 27 -11.45 6.20 -11.26
CA SER A 27 -11.89 6.18 -12.67
C SER A 27 -10.91 5.40 -13.55
N LEU A 28 -9.60 5.54 -13.33
CA LEU A 28 -8.59 4.75 -14.03
C LEU A 28 -8.69 3.27 -13.68
N THR A 29 -8.86 2.95 -12.40
CA THR A 29 -9.07 1.57 -11.94
C THR A 29 -10.29 0.95 -12.63
N ALA A 30 -11.41 1.67 -12.70
CA ALA A 30 -12.60 1.24 -13.43
C ALA A 30 -12.33 1.03 -14.93
N ALA A 31 -11.62 1.95 -15.57
CA ALA A 31 -11.24 1.84 -16.99
C ALA A 31 -10.34 0.62 -17.27
N ILE A 32 -9.37 0.34 -16.40
CA ILE A 32 -8.53 -0.86 -16.53
C ILE A 32 -9.39 -2.13 -16.43
N THR A 33 -10.30 -2.23 -15.45
CA THR A 33 -11.17 -3.41 -15.32
C THR A 33 -12.10 -3.61 -16.52
N LYS A 34 -12.49 -2.52 -17.22
CA LYS A 34 -13.32 -2.57 -18.43
C LYS A 34 -12.64 -3.36 -19.57
N PHE A 35 -11.32 -3.22 -19.74
CA PHE A 35 -10.59 -3.81 -20.85
C PHE A 35 -9.83 -5.09 -20.49
N PHE A 36 -9.50 -5.31 -19.23
CA PHE A 36 -8.63 -6.39 -18.79
C PHE A 36 -9.22 -7.34 -17.74
N GLY A 37 -10.46 -7.09 -17.27
CA GLY A 37 -11.09 -7.90 -16.24
C GLY A 37 -12.60 -7.90 -16.26
N GLU A 38 -13.21 -8.20 -15.12
CA GLU A 38 -14.63 -7.98 -14.91
C GLU A 38 -14.84 -6.50 -14.60
N PHE A 39 -15.58 -5.80 -15.47
CA PHE A 39 -15.84 -4.37 -15.30
C PHE A 39 -16.42 -4.05 -13.93
N LYS A 40 -15.79 -3.13 -13.22
CA LYS A 40 -16.26 -2.55 -11.96
C LYS A 40 -16.50 -1.06 -12.17
N ALA A 41 -17.74 -0.64 -12.03
CA ALA A 41 -18.09 0.76 -12.07
C ALA A 41 -17.54 1.49 -10.82
N TYR A 42 -17.42 2.82 -10.91
CA TYR A 42 -16.89 3.67 -9.83
C TYR A 42 -17.56 3.37 -8.47
N ASP A 43 -18.90 3.29 -8.44
CA ASP A 43 -19.70 3.02 -7.24
C ASP A 43 -19.61 1.59 -6.72
N GLN A 44 -19.00 0.69 -7.47
CA GLN A 44 -18.70 -0.68 -7.05
C GLN A 44 -17.29 -0.79 -6.46
N ILE A 45 -16.38 0.12 -6.83
CA ILE A 45 -15.03 0.25 -6.26
C ILE A 45 -15.14 1.03 -4.95
N ASP A 46 -15.66 2.27 -4.99
CA ASP A 46 -16.00 3.08 -3.81
C ASP A 46 -17.38 2.67 -3.28
N ALA A 47 -17.44 1.52 -2.64
CA ALA A 47 -18.71 0.86 -2.31
C ALA A 47 -19.33 1.35 -1.00
N ALA A 48 -18.56 1.95 -0.09
CA ALA A 48 -19.06 2.42 1.19
C ALA A 48 -20.02 3.62 1.03
N PRO A 49 -21.10 3.71 1.84
CA PRO A 49 -22.04 4.83 1.75
C PRO A 49 -21.39 6.20 1.92
N GLU A 50 -20.35 6.30 2.76
CA GLU A 50 -19.62 7.55 3.00
C GLU A 50 -18.76 7.94 1.79
N GLU A 51 -18.12 6.98 1.13
CA GLU A 51 -17.34 7.17 -0.10
C GLU A 51 -18.23 7.73 -1.21
N ARG A 52 -19.40 7.10 -1.42
CA ARG A 52 -20.39 7.55 -2.41
C ARG A 52 -20.93 8.94 -2.10
N ALA A 53 -21.21 9.24 -0.84
CA ALA A 53 -21.75 10.52 -0.43
C ALA A 53 -20.76 11.68 -0.61
N ARG A 54 -19.46 11.40 -0.41
CA ARG A 54 -18.38 12.40 -0.53
C ARG A 54 -17.71 12.42 -1.91
N GLY A 55 -17.89 11.37 -2.72
CA GLY A 55 -17.22 11.21 -4.01
C GLY A 55 -15.70 11.01 -3.89
N ILE A 56 -15.23 10.46 -2.77
CA ILE A 56 -13.79 10.22 -2.50
C ILE A 56 -13.58 8.83 -1.95
N THR A 57 -12.48 8.19 -2.33
CA THR A 57 -12.03 6.91 -1.76
C THR A 57 -11.53 7.12 -0.33
N ILE A 58 -12.05 6.35 0.61
CA ILE A 58 -11.68 6.37 2.02
C ILE A 58 -10.87 5.12 2.38
N SER A 59 -11.36 3.96 2.00
CA SER A 59 -10.72 2.66 2.23
C SER A 59 -10.04 2.17 0.96
N THR A 60 -9.05 1.30 1.10
CA THR A 60 -8.46 0.62 -0.06
C THR A 60 -9.47 -0.35 -0.67
N ALA A 61 -9.66 -0.28 -1.99
CA ALA A 61 -10.47 -1.23 -2.72
C ALA A 61 -9.55 -2.19 -3.52
N HIS A 62 -9.95 -3.45 -3.61
CA HIS A 62 -9.18 -4.47 -4.32
C HIS A 62 -9.98 -4.99 -5.52
N VAL A 63 -9.36 -4.96 -6.69
CA VAL A 63 -9.90 -5.55 -7.92
C VAL A 63 -8.88 -6.48 -8.56
N GLU A 64 -9.32 -7.42 -9.38
CA GLU A 64 -8.45 -8.33 -10.14
C GLU A 64 -8.67 -8.15 -11.64
N TYR A 65 -7.59 -8.29 -12.41
CA TYR A 65 -7.62 -8.34 -13.87
C TYR A 65 -6.35 -9.03 -14.41
N GLU A 66 -6.33 -9.30 -15.71
CA GLU A 66 -5.23 -10.00 -16.37
C GLU A 66 -4.83 -9.33 -17.68
N THR A 67 -3.52 -9.31 -17.94
CA THR A 67 -2.98 -9.14 -19.28
C THR A 67 -2.66 -10.50 -19.90
N ALA A 68 -2.12 -10.51 -21.10
CA ALA A 68 -1.60 -11.75 -21.70
C ALA A 68 -0.50 -12.39 -20.84
N ASN A 69 0.29 -11.57 -20.13
CA ASN A 69 1.51 -11.96 -19.45
C ASN A 69 1.36 -12.19 -17.95
N ARG A 70 0.44 -11.46 -17.28
CA ARG A 70 0.38 -11.38 -15.82
C ARG A 70 -1.05 -11.34 -15.30
N HIS A 71 -1.22 -11.84 -14.08
CA HIS A 71 -2.41 -11.65 -13.26
C HIS A 71 -2.14 -10.55 -12.23
N TYR A 72 -3.03 -9.57 -12.14
CA TYR A 72 -2.90 -8.42 -11.26
C TYR A 72 -3.94 -8.42 -10.15
N ALA A 73 -3.47 -8.22 -8.91
CA ALA A 73 -4.29 -7.68 -7.83
C ALA A 73 -4.04 -6.18 -7.78
N HIS A 74 -5.08 -5.38 -7.90
CA HIS A 74 -4.99 -3.92 -7.94
C HIS A 74 -5.60 -3.33 -6.67
N VAL A 75 -4.85 -2.46 -6.01
CA VAL A 75 -5.25 -1.72 -4.82
C VAL A 75 -5.54 -0.27 -5.22
N ASP A 76 -6.80 0.14 -5.18
CA ASP A 76 -7.15 1.55 -5.33
C ASP A 76 -6.96 2.26 -4.00
N CYS A 77 -6.05 3.25 -3.96
CA CYS A 77 -5.68 3.95 -2.74
C CYS A 77 -6.40 5.28 -2.60
N PRO A 78 -6.81 5.67 -1.37
CA PRO A 78 -7.35 6.99 -1.13
C PRO A 78 -6.35 8.09 -1.47
N GLY A 79 -6.85 9.21 -2.00
CA GLY A 79 -6.03 10.37 -2.36
C GLY A 79 -6.04 11.48 -1.31
N HIS A 80 -7.01 11.48 -0.39
CA HIS A 80 -7.19 12.57 0.57
C HIS A 80 -6.24 12.43 1.78
N ALA A 81 -5.71 13.56 2.25
CA ALA A 81 -4.74 13.61 3.35
C ALA A 81 -5.23 12.95 4.65
N ASP A 82 -6.53 12.99 4.95
CA ASP A 82 -7.11 12.38 6.15
C ASP A 82 -7.01 10.84 6.14
N TYR A 83 -6.86 10.23 4.97
CA TYR A 83 -6.83 8.76 4.78
C TYR A 83 -5.46 8.21 4.43
N VAL A 84 -4.39 8.98 4.65
CA VAL A 84 -3.00 8.57 4.37
C VAL A 84 -2.63 7.25 5.06
N LYS A 85 -3.20 6.96 6.23
CA LYS A 85 -3.01 5.66 6.89
C LYS A 85 -3.43 4.48 5.99
N ASN A 86 -4.57 4.60 5.32
CA ASN A 86 -5.04 3.57 4.40
C ASN A 86 -4.20 3.53 3.12
N MET A 87 -3.74 4.71 2.66
CA MET A 87 -2.79 4.79 1.54
C MET A 87 -1.46 4.07 1.87
N ILE A 88 -0.87 4.30 3.04
CA ILE A 88 0.36 3.61 3.48
C ILE A 88 0.15 2.09 3.51
N THR A 89 -0.96 1.63 4.07
CA THR A 89 -1.31 0.21 4.11
C THR A 89 -1.42 -0.39 2.72
N GLY A 90 -2.11 0.31 1.81
CA GLY A 90 -2.24 -0.12 0.41
C GLY A 90 -0.89 -0.14 -0.31
N ALA A 91 -0.11 0.93 -0.19
CA ALA A 91 1.20 1.04 -0.84
C ALA A 91 2.19 -0.04 -0.36
N ALA A 92 2.16 -0.41 0.92
CA ALA A 92 3.01 -1.47 1.45
C ALA A 92 2.75 -2.86 0.83
N GLN A 93 1.60 -3.04 0.17
CA GLN A 93 1.24 -4.28 -0.52
C GLN A 93 1.69 -4.32 -1.98
N MET A 94 2.12 -3.20 -2.55
CA MET A 94 2.38 -3.07 -3.99
C MET A 94 3.76 -3.60 -4.37
N ASP A 95 3.81 -4.31 -5.48
CA ASP A 95 5.03 -4.67 -6.20
C ASP A 95 5.40 -3.60 -7.25
N GLY A 96 4.49 -2.68 -7.51
CA GLY A 96 4.64 -1.52 -8.35
C GLY A 96 3.44 -0.59 -8.22
N ALA A 97 3.57 0.67 -8.58
CA ALA A 97 2.47 1.63 -8.50
C ALA A 97 2.23 2.34 -9.84
N ILE A 98 0.98 2.74 -10.06
CA ILE A 98 0.57 3.68 -11.09
C ILE A 98 0.33 5.03 -10.42
N LEU A 99 1.20 5.99 -10.69
CA LEU A 99 1.01 7.37 -10.24
C LEU A 99 0.06 8.08 -11.21
N VAL A 100 -1.09 8.51 -10.70
CA VAL A 100 -2.08 9.23 -11.49
C VAL A 100 -1.96 10.72 -11.23
N VAL A 101 -1.68 11.49 -12.28
CA VAL A 101 -1.56 12.95 -12.24
C VAL A 101 -2.53 13.54 -13.26
N SER A 102 -3.30 14.54 -12.84
CA SER A 102 -4.14 15.31 -13.78
C SER A 102 -3.28 16.19 -14.66
N ALA A 103 -3.44 16.11 -15.96
CA ALA A 103 -2.75 16.98 -16.92
C ALA A 103 -3.15 18.45 -16.78
N ALA A 104 -4.38 18.71 -16.31
CA ALA A 104 -4.89 20.08 -16.13
C ALA A 104 -4.35 20.73 -14.85
N ASP A 105 -4.11 19.95 -13.79
CA ASP A 105 -3.74 20.47 -12.47
C ASP A 105 -2.23 20.31 -12.17
N GLY A 106 -1.55 19.38 -12.84
CA GLY A 106 -0.16 19.03 -12.56
C GLY A 106 0.04 18.31 -11.21
N PRO A 107 1.29 18.17 -10.74
CA PRO A 107 1.59 17.56 -9.45
C PRO A 107 1.11 18.42 -8.28
N MET A 108 0.24 17.87 -7.46
CA MET A 108 -0.39 18.50 -6.30
C MET A 108 0.26 18.01 -4.98
N PRO A 109 -0.04 18.63 -3.80
CA PRO A 109 0.62 18.27 -2.53
C PRO A 109 0.56 16.78 -2.19
N GLN A 110 -0.58 16.10 -2.33
CA GLN A 110 -0.67 14.67 -2.06
C GLN A 110 0.07 13.82 -3.11
N THR A 111 0.27 14.30 -4.33
CA THR A 111 1.13 13.62 -5.32
C THR A 111 2.54 13.46 -4.74
N ARG A 112 3.09 14.53 -4.18
CA ARG A 112 4.42 14.52 -3.53
C ARG A 112 4.47 13.58 -2.32
N GLU A 113 3.48 13.67 -1.45
CA GLU A 113 3.38 12.82 -0.26
C GLU A 113 3.27 11.34 -0.65
N HIS A 114 2.47 11.00 -1.68
CA HIS A 114 2.31 9.62 -2.12
C HIS A 114 3.57 9.03 -2.75
N ILE A 115 4.34 9.80 -3.53
CA ILE A 115 5.62 9.36 -4.07
C ILE A 115 6.61 9.08 -2.93
N LEU A 116 6.71 10.00 -1.97
CA LEU A 116 7.55 9.87 -0.79
C LEU A 116 7.19 8.60 0.01
N LEU A 117 5.90 8.40 0.30
CA LEU A 117 5.42 7.24 1.05
C LEU A 117 5.65 5.93 0.28
N ALA A 118 5.40 5.91 -1.02
CA ALA A 118 5.70 4.75 -1.87
C ALA A 118 7.19 4.37 -1.78
N ARG A 119 8.09 5.37 -1.81
CA ARG A 119 9.53 5.14 -1.63
C ARG A 119 9.85 4.55 -0.26
N GLN A 120 9.23 5.10 0.81
CA GLN A 120 9.48 4.67 2.19
C GLN A 120 8.99 3.25 2.48
N VAL A 121 7.81 2.88 1.97
CA VAL A 121 7.30 1.50 2.15
C VAL A 121 7.97 0.50 1.21
N GLY A 122 8.81 0.98 0.28
CA GLY A 122 9.64 0.15 -0.58
C GLY A 122 8.97 -0.31 -1.86
N VAL A 123 8.04 0.46 -2.42
CA VAL A 123 7.53 0.24 -3.79
C VAL A 123 8.70 0.32 -4.77
N PRO A 124 9.00 -0.75 -5.51
CA PRO A 124 10.25 -0.80 -6.28
C PRO A 124 10.21 0.01 -7.57
N ALA A 125 9.04 0.17 -8.18
CA ALA A 125 8.89 0.85 -9.48
C ALA A 125 7.54 1.57 -9.59
N ILE A 126 7.52 2.67 -10.33
CA ILE A 126 6.33 3.49 -10.60
C ILE A 126 6.20 3.66 -12.12
N VAL A 127 4.98 3.55 -12.63
CA VAL A 127 4.58 3.99 -13.98
C VAL A 127 3.62 5.17 -13.82
N VAL A 128 3.67 6.16 -14.68
CA VAL A 128 2.83 7.35 -14.59
C VAL A 128 1.70 7.31 -15.62
N PHE A 129 0.50 7.62 -15.19
CA PHE A 129 -0.62 7.92 -16.06
C PHE A 129 -0.99 9.40 -15.93
N LEU A 130 -0.70 10.18 -16.98
CA LEU A 130 -1.11 11.57 -17.08
C LEU A 130 -2.55 11.59 -17.56
N ASN A 131 -3.46 11.75 -16.61
CA ASN A 131 -4.91 11.65 -16.82
C ASN A 131 -5.53 13.00 -17.21
N LYS A 132 -6.77 12.98 -17.71
CA LYS A 132 -7.53 14.17 -18.12
C LYS A 132 -6.88 14.94 -19.28
N CYS A 133 -6.13 14.27 -20.15
CA CYS A 133 -5.54 14.91 -21.33
C CYS A 133 -6.61 15.43 -22.33
N ASP A 134 -7.84 14.93 -22.23
CA ASP A 134 -9.01 15.45 -22.96
C ASP A 134 -9.41 16.88 -22.58
N GLN A 135 -8.91 17.40 -21.45
CA GLN A 135 -9.19 18.76 -20.97
C GLN A 135 -8.08 19.76 -21.32
N VAL A 136 -7.01 19.31 -21.98
CA VAL A 136 -5.83 20.14 -22.28
C VAL A 136 -5.53 20.10 -23.77
N ASP A 137 -5.82 21.20 -24.45
CA ASP A 137 -5.56 21.33 -25.89
C ASP A 137 -4.13 21.80 -26.23
N ASP A 138 -3.37 22.27 -25.21
CA ASP A 138 -2.03 22.81 -25.38
C ASP A 138 -0.97 21.71 -25.15
N ALA A 139 -0.28 21.35 -26.21
CA ALA A 139 0.79 20.35 -26.17
C ALA A 139 2.00 20.78 -25.33
N GLU A 140 2.32 22.09 -25.29
CA GLU A 140 3.44 22.62 -24.50
C GLU A 140 3.13 22.48 -22.99
N LEU A 141 1.88 22.67 -22.59
CA LEU A 141 1.45 22.46 -21.22
C LEU A 141 1.56 20.99 -20.80
N LEU A 142 1.20 20.06 -21.69
CA LEU A 142 1.36 18.61 -21.42
C LEU A 142 2.83 18.23 -21.25
N GLU A 143 3.73 18.81 -22.04
CA GLU A 143 5.18 18.57 -21.90
C GLU A 143 5.72 19.16 -20.59
N LEU A 144 5.26 20.35 -20.22
CA LEU A 144 5.66 20.98 -18.95
C LEU A 144 5.25 20.14 -17.74
N VAL A 145 4.01 19.68 -17.70
CA VAL A 145 3.51 18.81 -16.61
C VAL A 145 4.27 17.50 -16.57
N GLU A 146 4.58 16.90 -17.73
CA GLU A 146 5.43 15.71 -17.80
C GLU A 146 6.81 15.96 -17.18
N LEU A 147 7.45 17.09 -17.51
CA LEU A 147 8.75 17.47 -16.96
C LEU A 147 8.71 17.64 -15.45
N GLU A 148 7.70 18.34 -14.93
CA GLU A 148 7.52 18.51 -13.49
C GLU A 148 7.36 17.17 -12.75
N VAL A 149 6.62 16.21 -13.34
CA VAL A 149 6.46 14.87 -12.76
C VAL A 149 7.78 14.12 -12.75
N ARG A 150 8.58 14.18 -13.83
CA ARG A 150 9.90 13.55 -13.91
C ARG A 150 10.88 14.13 -12.88
N GLU A 151 10.93 15.44 -12.74
CA GLU A 151 11.76 16.12 -11.73
C GLU A 151 11.34 15.73 -10.31
N LEU A 152 10.03 15.66 -10.06
CA LEU A 152 9.49 15.26 -8.77
C LEU A 152 9.86 13.81 -8.42
N LEU A 153 9.74 12.88 -9.37
CA LEU A 153 10.12 11.48 -9.18
C LEU A 153 11.62 11.34 -8.91
N SER A 154 12.46 12.07 -9.68
CA SER A 154 13.91 12.09 -9.49
C SER A 154 14.31 12.63 -8.12
N LYS A 155 13.61 13.67 -7.61
CA LYS A 155 13.82 14.21 -6.26
C LYS A 155 13.62 13.17 -5.16
N TYR A 156 12.69 12.23 -5.35
CA TYR A 156 12.41 11.14 -4.41
C TYR A 156 13.11 9.83 -4.77
N GLU A 157 14.21 9.91 -5.53
CA GLU A 157 15.09 8.79 -5.86
C GLU A 157 14.42 7.67 -6.70
N PHE A 158 13.42 8.01 -7.49
CA PHE A 158 12.96 7.18 -8.59
C PHE A 158 13.66 7.63 -9.89
N PRO A 159 13.91 6.74 -10.86
CA PRO A 159 14.58 7.12 -12.11
C PRO A 159 13.64 7.89 -13.05
N GLY A 160 13.34 9.15 -12.71
CA GLY A 160 12.31 9.98 -13.35
C GLY A 160 12.44 10.08 -14.87
N ASP A 161 13.67 10.11 -15.40
CA ASP A 161 13.92 10.19 -16.86
C ASP A 161 13.57 8.90 -17.60
N GLU A 162 13.64 7.74 -16.92
CA GLU A 162 13.41 6.42 -17.51
C GLU A 162 11.96 5.92 -17.31
N ILE A 163 11.22 6.53 -16.39
CA ILE A 163 9.87 6.10 -16.03
C ILE A 163 8.91 6.31 -17.21
N PRO A 164 8.14 5.27 -17.61
CA PRO A 164 7.09 5.44 -18.60
C PRO A 164 6.00 6.40 -18.13
N ILE A 165 5.68 7.39 -18.96
CA ILE A 165 4.55 8.30 -18.74
C ILE A 165 3.58 8.13 -19.89
N ILE A 166 2.37 7.68 -19.60
CA ILE A 166 1.32 7.44 -20.57
C ILE A 166 0.29 8.57 -20.45
N LYS A 167 0.02 9.25 -21.57
CA LYS A 167 -0.98 10.33 -21.67
C LYS A 167 -2.33 9.75 -22.07
N GLY A 168 -3.40 10.12 -21.38
CA GLY A 168 -4.73 9.61 -21.68
C GLY A 168 -5.85 10.23 -20.85
N SER A 169 -7.04 9.69 -20.99
CA SER A 169 -8.23 10.06 -20.23
C SER A 169 -8.99 8.80 -19.80
N ALA A 170 -9.02 8.57 -18.49
CA ALA A 170 -9.81 7.47 -17.94
C ALA A 170 -11.31 7.65 -18.22
N LEU A 171 -11.80 8.89 -18.25
CA LEU A 171 -13.19 9.19 -18.58
C LEU A 171 -13.48 8.84 -20.05
N ALA A 172 -12.61 9.27 -20.97
CA ALA A 172 -12.74 8.94 -22.39
C ALA A 172 -12.73 7.41 -22.64
N ALA A 173 -11.97 6.67 -21.85
CA ALA A 173 -11.96 5.20 -21.90
C ALA A 173 -13.27 4.57 -21.39
N LEU A 174 -13.87 5.15 -20.34
CA LEU A 174 -15.13 4.66 -19.77
C LEU A 174 -16.33 4.96 -20.67
N GLU A 175 -16.34 6.15 -21.30
CA GLU A 175 -17.42 6.64 -22.15
C GLU A 175 -17.26 6.27 -23.64
N ASP A 176 -16.15 5.64 -24.03
CA ASP A 176 -15.78 5.34 -25.42
C ASP A 176 -15.78 6.60 -26.32
N SER A 177 -15.50 7.78 -25.74
CA SER A 177 -15.55 9.08 -26.43
C SER A 177 -14.32 9.38 -27.28
N SER A 178 -13.18 8.75 -26.98
CA SER A 178 -11.94 8.81 -27.77
C SER A 178 -11.23 7.48 -27.70
N LYS A 179 -10.85 6.95 -28.87
CA LYS A 179 -10.08 5.71 -28.92
C LYS A 179 -8.63 5.95 -28.47
N GLU A 180 -7.99 6.99 -28.97
CA GLU A 180 -6.58 7.30 -28.72
C GLU A 180 -6.31 7.64 -27.26
N LEU A 181 -7.04 8.60 -26.69
CA LEU A 181 -6.90 9.00 -25.29
C LEU A 181 -7.57 8.03 -24.31
N GLY A 182 -8.49 7.19 -24.77
CA GLY A 182 -9.24 6.20 -23.99
C GLY A 182 -8.64 4.81 -24.08
N GLU A 183 -9.23 3.93 -24.89
CA GLU A 183 -8.87 2.51 -24.96
C GLU A 183 -7.37 2.30 -25.25
N ASP A 184 -6.83 2.98 -26.27
CA ASP A 184 -5.44 2.79 -26.69
C ASP A 184 -4.48 3.25 -25.56
N ALA A 185 -4.80 4.35 -24.86
CA ALA A 185 -4.00 4.81 -23.73
C ALA A 185 -4.03 3.82 -22.54
N ILE A 186 -5.19 3.22 -22.24
CA ILE A 186 -5.27 2.19 -21.18
C ILE A 186 -4.48 0.93 -21.56
N ARG A 187 -4.51 0.50 -22.82
CA ARG A 187 -3.71 -0.62 -23.32
C ARG A 187 -2.22 -0.32 -23.24
N ASN A 188 -1.79 0.86 -23.69
CA ASN A 188 -0.40 1.31 -23.60
C ASN A 188 0.08 1.40 -22.13
N LEU A 189 -0.79 1.83 -21.21
CA LEU A 189 -0.48 1.83 -19.79
C LEU A 189 -0.20 0.41 -19.29
N MET A 190 -1.04 -0.56 -19.64
CA MET A 190 -0.86 -1.92 -19.16
C MET A 190 0.35 -2.62 -19.83
N ASP A 191 0.67 -2.28 -21.07
CA ASP A 191 1.89 -2.73 -21.73
C ASP A 191 3.14 -2.14 -21.04
N ALA A 192 3.10 -0.88 -20.63
CA ALA A 192 4.17 -0.25 -19.87
C ALA A 192 4.29 -0.89 -18.45
N VAL A 193 3.20 -1.18 -17.79
CA VAL A 193 3.17 -1.88 -16.50
C VAL A 193 3.75 -3.29 -16.63
N ASP A 194 3.36 -4.05 -17.65
CA ASP A 194 3.87 -5.41 -17.92
C ASP A 194 5.39 -5.42 -18.16
N SER A 195 5.91 -4.42 -18.86
CA SER A 195 7.31 -4.36 -19.24
C SER A 195 8.22 -3.70 -18.21
N TYR A 196 7.76 -2.64 -17.55
CA TYR A 196 8.59 -1.82 -16.66
C TYR A 196 8.56 -2.27 -15.20
N ILE A 197 7.39 -2.69 -14.67
CA ILE A 197 7.31 -3.19 -13.30
C ILE A 197 7.96 -4.57 -13.23
N PRO A 198 8.98 -4.77 -12.37
CA PRO A 198 9.65 -6.06 -12.27
C PRO A 198 8.71 -7.15 -11.76
N THR A 199 8.89 -8.38 -12.24
CA THR A 199 8.21 -9.53 -11.61
C THR A 199 8.83 -9.75 -10.23
N PRO A 200 8.04 -9.67 -9.15
CA PRO A 200 8.59 -9.73 -7.81
C PRO A 200 9.09 -11.13 -7.46
N GLU A 201 10.23 -11.18 -6.77
CA GLU A 201 10.65 -12.40 -6.11
C GLU A 201 9.75 -12.67 -4.90
N ARG A 202 9.31 -13.93 -4.74
CA ARG A 202 8.42 -14.34 -3.66
C ARG A 202 9.19 -15.19 -2.63
N PRO A 203 9.39 -14.71 -1.40
CA PRO A 203 10.11 -15.45 -0.35
C PRO A 203 9.22 -16.57 0.23
N ILE A 204 8.90 -17.59 -0.58
CA ILE A 204 8.02 -18.72 -0.20
C ILE A 204 8.69 -19.68 0.78
N ASP A 205 10.02 -19.75 0.83
CA ASP A 205 10.80 -20.63 1.70
C ASP A 205 10.95 -20.12 3.13
N GLN A 206 10.52 -18.88 3.39
CA GLN A 206 10.54 -18.29 4.73
C GLN A 206 9.30 -18.69 5.55
N PRO A 207 9.36 -18.58 6.90
CA PRO A 207 8.18 -18.78 7.74
C PRO A 207 7.04 -17.85 7.34
N PHE A 208 5.82 -18.41 7.25
CA PHE A 208 4.61 -17.64 6.87
C PHE A 208 4.41 -16.41 7.75
N LEU A 209 4.10 -15.29 7.12
CA LEU A 209 3.69 -14.05 7.76
C LEU A 209 2.73 -13.27 6.85
N MET A 210 1.61 -12.83 7.41
CA MET A 210 0.62 -11.99 6.78
C MET A 210 0.16 -10.89 7.75
N PRO A 211 0.43 -9.61 7.48
CA PRO A 211 -0.17 -8.49 8.21
C PRO A 211 -1.69 -8.48 8.03
N ILE A 212 -2.42 -8.28 9.12
CA ILE A 212 -3.89 -8.22 9.10
C ILE A 212 -4.33 -6.80 8.75
N GLU A 213 -5.14 -6.68 7.71
CA GLU A 213 -5.70 -5.42 7.21
C GLU A 213 -7.12 -5.21 7.67
N ASP A 214 -7.96 -6.22 7.46
CA ASP A 214 -9.36 -6.19 7.85
C ASP A 214 -9.78 -7.48 8.52
N VAL A 215 -10.83 -7.38 9.37
CA VAL A 215 -11.41 -8.50 10.10
C VAL A 215 -12.91 -8.53 9.88
N PHE A 216 -13.41 -9.64 9.36
CA PHE A 216 -14.81 -9.87 9.08
C PHE A 216 -15.36 -11.05 9.87
N SER A 217 -16.64 -11.00 10.22
CA SER A 217 -17.36 -12.13 10.77
C SER A 217 -18.31 -12.69 9.71
N ILE A 218 -18.22 -13.99 9.44
CA ILE A 218 -19.14 -14.68 8.53
C ILE A 218 -20.04 -15.58 9.35
N SER A 219 -21.35 -15.29 9.36
CA SER A 219 -22.34 -16.07 10.09
C SER A 219 -22.24 -17.57 9.76
N GLY A 220 -22.09 -18.41 10.80
CA GLY A 220 -21.96 -19.86 10.67
C GLY A 220 -20.61 -20.38 10.17
N ARG A 221 -19.65 -19.51 9.85
CA ARG A 221 -18.31 -19.91 9.38
C ARG A 221 -17.17 -19.49 10.32
N GLY A 222 -17.28 -18.32 10.97
CA GLY A 222 -16.28 -17.80 11.88
C GLY A 222 -15.66 -16.46 11.45
N THR A 223 -14.48 -16.18 11.94
CA THR A 223 -13.75 -14.95 11.67
C THR A 223 -12.85 -15.11 10.44
N VAL A 224 -12.89 -14.15 9.55
CA VAL A 224 -11.99 -14.03 8.39
C VAL A 224 -11.08 -12.84 8.60
N VAL A 225 -9.79 -13.04 8.46
CA VAL A 225 -8.78 -12.00 8.42
C VAL A 225 -8.24 -11.85 7.03
N THR A 226 -8.10 -10.63 6.54
CA THR A 226 -7.57 -10.36 5.20
C THR A 226 -6.22 -9.69 5.28
N GLY A 227 -5.40 -9.90 4.27
CA GLY A 227 -4.12 -9.27 4.11
C GLY A 227 -3.32 -9.84 2.94
N ARG A 228 -2.22 -9.16 2.61
CA ARG A 228 -1.22 -9.70 1.69
C ARG A 228 -0.25 -10.59 2.44
N VAL A 229 -0.01 -11.79 1.93
CA VAL A 229 1.05 -12.65 2.46
C VAL A 229 2.42 -12.02 2.16
N GLU A 230 3.11 -11.59 3.21
CA GLU A 230 4.43 -10.94 3.10
C GLU A 230 5.50 -11.96 2.71
N ARG A 231 5.46 -13.15 3.33
CA ARG A 231 6.41 -14.26 3.09
C ARG A 231 5.81 -15.60 3.46
N GLY A 232 6.42 -16.67 2.96
CA GLY A 232 6.08 -18.04 3.27
C GLY A 232 4.82 -18.54 2.60
N ILE A 233 4.33 -19.66 3.09
CA ILE A 233 3.12 -20.35 2.64
C ILE A 233 2.29 -20.72 3.85
N VAL A 234 0.97 -20.61 3.75
CA VAL A 234 0.00 -21.14 4.71
C VAL A 234 -0.97 -22.08 4.00
N LYS A 235 -1.21 -23.25 4.56
CA LYS A 235 -2.17 -24.24 4.04
C LYS A 235 -3.41 -24.31 4.90
N VAL A 236 -4.51 -24.73 4.29
CA VAL A 236 -5.72 -25.06 5.03
C VAL A 236 -5.41 -26.21 5.99
N GLY A 237 -5.79 -26.05 7.28
CA GLY A 237 -5.52 -27.00 8.35
C GLY A 237 -4.27 -26.68 9.20
N GLU A 238 -3.44 -25.71 8.80
CA GLU A 238 -2.25 -25.35 9.56
C GLU A 238 -2.56 -24.48 10.79
N GLU A 239 -1.80 -24.72 11.86
CA GLU A 239 -1.79 -23.87 13.07
C GLU A 239 -0.97 -22.61 12.80
N VAL A 240 -1.50 -21.48 13.22
CA VAL A 240 -0.91 -20.15 13.12
C VAL A 240 -1.05 -19.37 14.42
N GLU A 241 -0.28 -18.31 14.57
CA GLU A 241 -0.38 -17.38 15.69
C GLU A 241 -0.80 -16.00 15.21
N ILE A 242 -1.61 -15.33 16.02
CA ILE A 242 -1.98 -13.92 15.89
C ILE A 242 -1.10 -13.15 16.87
N VAL A 243 -0.24 -12.27 16.38
CA VAL A 243 0.81 -11.59 17.16
C VAL A 243 0.69 -10.08 17.03
N GLY A 244 0.95 -9.37 18.14
CA GLY A 244 0.96 -7.91 18.22
C GLY A 244 -0.30 -7.33 18.86
N LEU A 245 -0.21 -6.11 19.37
CA LEU A 245 -1.25 -5.31 20.02
C LEU A 245 -1.87 -5.96 21.27
N LYS A 246 -2.27 -7.22 21.17
CA LYS A 246 -2.89 -8.04 22.22
C LYS A 246 -1.99 -9.25 22.57
N ALA A 247 -2.43 -10.02 23.55
CA ALA A 247 -1.77 -11.29 23.87
C ALA A 247 -1.77 -12.23 22.65
N THR A 248 -0.64 -12.89 22.40
CA THR A 248 -0.51 -13.86 21.30
C THR A 248 -1.51 -14.98 21.43
N THR A 249 -2.26 -15.25 20.39
CA THR A 249 -3.29 -16.29 20.35
C THR A 249 -3.01 -17.28 19.23
N LYS A 250 -3.14 -18.58 19.52
CA LYS A 250 -3.04 -19.65 18.52
C LYS A 250 -4.39 -19.95 17.91
N THR A 251 -4.40 -20.24 16.63
CA THR A 251 -5.59 -20.61 15.88
C THR A 251 -5.22 -21.53 14.71
N THR A 252 -6.24 -22.06 14.03
CA THR A 252 -6.08 -22.92 12.85
C THR A 252 -6.74 -22.25 11.66
N VAL A 253 -6.05 -22.19 10.54
CA VAL A 253 -6.61 -21.75 9.25
C VAL A 253 -7.53 -22.84 8.70
N THR A 254 -8.82 -22.57 8.56
CA THR A 254 -9.81 -23.54 8.08
C THR A 254 -10.24 -23.32 6.64
N GLY A 255 -9.81 -22.21 6.04
CA GLY A 255 -10.06 -21.90 4.63
C GLY A 255 -9.20 -20.73 4.17
N VAL A 256 -8.86 -20.72 2.90
CA VAL A 256 -8.12 -19.62 2.24
C VAL A 256 -8.88 -19.26 0.97
N GLU A 257 -9.11 -17.98 0.78
CA GLU A 257 -9.79 -17.44 -0.40
C GLU A 257 -9.01 -16.25 -0.97
N MET A 258 -9.04 -16.10 -2.28
CA MET A 258 -8.55 -14.93 -3.01
C MET A 258 -9.56 -14.56 -4.09
N PHE A 259 -10.04 -13.31 -4.11
CA PHE A 259 -11.06 -12.83 -5.06
C PHE A 259 -12.28 -13.75 -5.15
N ARG A 260 -12.80 -14.20 -3.98
CA ARG A 260 -13.93 -15.13 -3.85
C ARG A 260 -13.72 -16.54 -4.43
N LYS A 261 -12.50 -16.88 -4.86
CA LYS A 261 -12.08 -18.20 -5.31
C LYS A 261 -11.38 -18.94 -4.16
N LEU A 262 -11.61 -20.25 -4.05
CA LEU A 262 -10.97 -21.07 -3.01
C LEU A 262 -9.53 -21.40 -3.40
N LEU A 263 -8.64 -21.40 -2.37
CA LEU A 263 -7.27 -21.88 -2.50
C LEU A 263 -7.01 -23.00 -1.48
N ASP A 264 -6.15 -23.96 -1.85
CA ASP A 264 -5.63 -24.96 -0.91
C ASP A 264 -4.57 -24.36 0.01
N GLN A 265 -3.87 -23.33 -0.49
CA GLN A 265 -2.82 -22.58 0.24
C GLN A 265 -2.72 -21.13 -0.25
N GLY A 266 -2.35 -20.24 0.66
CA GLY A 266 -1.89 -18.88 0.36
C GLY A 266 -0.37 -18.81 0.40
N GLN A 267 0.25 -18.06 -0.50
CA GLN A 267 1.70 -17.90 -0.57
C GLN A 267 2.12 -16.45 -0.68
N ALA A 268 3.40 -16.18 -0.43
CA ALA A 268 3.97 -14.84 -0.55
C ALA A 268 3.50 -14.11 -1.81
N GLY A 269 2.98 -12.90 -1.62
CA GLY A 269 2.41 -12.06 -2.67
C GLY A 269 0.90 -12.17 -2.86
N ASP A 270 0.25 -13.21 -2.35
CA ASP A 270 -1.21 -13.34 -2.47
C ASP A 270 -1.94 -12.40 -1.52
N ASN A 271 -3.00 -11.76 -2.00
CA ASN A 271 -3.98 -11.07 -1.16
C ASN A 271 -5.09 -12.06 -0.80
N ILE A 272 -5.08 -12.55 0.43
CA ILE A 272 -5.98 -13.62 0.87
C ILE A 272 -6.91 -13.20 1.99
N GLY A 273 -8.07 -13.86 2.05
CA GLY A 273 -8.88 -13.98 3.24
C GLY A 273 -8.64 -15.34 3.88
N ALA A 274 -8.12 -15.36 5.10
CA ALA A 274 -7.92 -16.57 5.87
C ALA A 274 -9.05 -16.75 6.88
N LEU A 275 -9.81 -17.84 6.77
CA LEU A 275 -10.81 -18.22 7.73
C LEU A 275 -10.12 -18.90 8.92
N ILE A 276 -10.30 -18.37 10.13
CA ILE A 276 -9.66 -18.85 11.37
C ILE A 276 -10.68 -19.39 12.35
N ARG A 277 -10.28 -20.41 13.13
CA ARG A 277 -11.15 -21.14 14.05
C ARG A 277 -11.03 -20.64 15.49
N GLY A 278 -12.19 -20.52 16.18
CA GLY A 278 -12.23 -20.35 17.63
C GLY A 278 -11.76 -18.96 18.13
N VAL A 279 -11.68 -17.98 17.23
CA VAL A 279 -11.30 -16.60 17.54
C VAL A 279 -12.46 -15.69 17.14
N GLY A 280 -12.94 -14.86 18.06
CA GLY A 280 -13.98 -13.87 17.80
C GLY A 280 -13.44 -12.68 16.98
N ARG A 281 -14.34 -11.93 16.34
CA ARG A 281 -13.96 -10.73 15.61
C ARG A 281 -13.30 -9.68 16.53
N GLU A 282 -13.75 -9.57 17.77
CA GLU A 282 -13.26 -8.65 18.78
C GLU A 282 -11.88 -9.04 19.36
N ASP A 283 -11.47 -10.28 19.17
CA ASP A 283 -10.17 -10.79 19.64
C ASP A 283 -9.03 -10.45 18.67
N VAL A 284 -9.39 -10.11 17.43
CA VAL A 284 -8.44 -9.79 16.35
C VAL A 284 -8.69 -8.38 15.87
N GLU A 285 -7.60 -7.67 15.55
CA GLU A 285 -7.69 -6.33 14.99
C GLU A 285 -6.63 -6.06 13.93
N ARG A 286 -6.90 -5.06 13.09
CA ARG A 286 -5.95 -4.53 12.12
C ARG A 286 -4.65 -4.15 12.82
N GLY A 287 -3.51 -4.52 12.22
CA GLY A 287 -2.19 -4.22 12.76
C GLY A 287 -1.51 -5.38 13.46
N GLN A 288 -2.28 -6.42 13.83
CA GLN A 288 -1.69 -7.70 14.19
C GLN A 288 -1.18 -8.44 12.95
N VAL A 289 -0.38 -9.46 13.15
CA VAL A 289 0.04 -10.36 12.06
C VAL A 289 -0.44 -11.78 12.32
N LEU A 290 -0.80 -12.47 11.24
CA LEU A 290 -0.98 -13.92 11.23
C LEU A 290 0.33 -14.55 10.78
N CYS A 291 0.91 -15.44 11.57
CA CYS A 291 2.23 -15.98 11.27
C CYS A 291 2.39 -17.45 11.70
N LYS A 292 3.45 -18.09 11.21
CA LYS A 292 3.85 -19.42 11.67
C LYS A 292 4.16 -19.37 13.17
N PRO A 293 3.71 -20.34 13.98
CA PRO A 293 3.93 -20.33 15.41
C PRO A 293 5.41 -20.14 15.80
N GLY A 294 5.66 -19.18 16.69
CA GLY A 294 7.00 -18.85 17.18
C GLY A 294 7.93 -18.12 16.23
N SER A 295 7.49 -17.78 15.01
CA SER A 295 8.36 -17.13 14.00
C SER A 295 8.53 -15.64 14.22
N VAL A 296 7.57 -14.97 14.86
CA VAL A 296 7.61 -13.54 15.17
C VAL A 296 7.14 -13.32 16.59
N LYS A 297 7.68 -12.31 17.25
CA LYS A 297 7.32 -11.96 18.64
C LYS A 297 6.83 -10.52 18.72
N PRO A 298 5.97 -10.20 19.71
CA PRO A 298 5.59 -8.83 19.99
C PRO A 298 6.69 -8.12 20.78
N HIS A 299 6.99 -6.86 20.43
CA HIS A 299 8.02 -6.05 21.06
C HIS A 299 7.54 -4.63 21.27
N THR A 300 8.03 -3.98 22.33
CA THR A 300 7.73 -2.58 22.66
C THR A 300 8.94 -1.67 22.57
N LYS A 301 10.18 -2.19 22.66
CA LYS A 301 11.39 -1.37 22.64
C LYS A 301 12.35 -1.82 21.57
N PHE A 302 12.85 -0.87 20.81
CA PHE A 302 13.80 -1.13 19.74
C PHE A 302 14.72 0.06 19.50
N LYS A 303 15.86 -0.21 18.86
CA LYS A 303 16.72 0.80 18.26
C LYS A 303 16.32 1.04 16.82
N ALA A 304 16.36 2.28 16.42
CA ALA A 304 15.99 2.70 15.09
C ALA A 304 17.11 3.54 14.45
N GLU A 305 17.22 3.43 13.14
CA GLU A 305 17.89 4.41 12.29
C GLU A 305 16.83 5.08 11.45
N ALA A 306 16.74 6.41 11.52
CA ALA A 306 15.70 7.17 10.85
C ALA A 306 16.25 8.43 10.19
N TYR A 307 15.65 8.78 9.05
CA TYR A 307 15.80 10.07 8.39
C TYR A 307 14.61 10.97 8.73
N ILE A 308 14.88 12.19 9.12
CA ILE A 308 13.88 13.18 9.46
C ILE A 308 13.69 14.14 8.29
N LEU A 309 12.48 14.17 7.73
CA LEU A 309 12.17 14.96 6.55
C LEU A 309 12.32 16.46 6.80
N THR A 310 12.89 17.15 5.83
CA THR A 310 12.97 18.61 5.80
C THR A 310 11.60 19.26 5.56
N LYS A 311 11.50 20.55 5.79
CA LYS A 311 10.30 21.35 5.48
C LYS A 311 9.94 21.26 3.98
N ASP A 312 10.95 21.29 3.10
CA ASP A 312 10.75 21.24 1.64
C ASP A 312 10.29 19.87 1.15
N GLU A 313 10.52 18.83 1.94
CA GLU A 313 10.00 17.47 1.74
C GLU A 313 8.62 17.27 2.39
N GLY A 314 8.01 18.31 2.92
CA GLY A 314 6.72 18.24 3.61
C GLY A 314 6.81 17.85 5.09
N GLY A 315 8.02 17.69 5.61
CA GLY A 315 8.30 17.30 6.99
C GLY A 315 8.22 18.42 8.00
N ARG A 316 9.06 18.32 9.05
CA ARG A 316 9.14 19.29 10.14
C ARG A 316 9.94 20.54 9.72
N HIS A 317 9.68 21.65 10.41
CA HIS A 317 10.46 22.88 10.32
C HIS A 317 11.17 23.25 11.64
N THR A 318 10.94 22.45 12.69
CA THR A 318 11.52 22.62 14.01
C THR A 318 12.22 21.35 14.47
N PRO A 319 13.28 21.43 15.29
CA PRO A 319 13.91 20.26 15.88
C PRO A 319 12.98 19.55 16.86
N PHE A 320 13.32 18.30 17.19
CA PHE A 320 12.74 17.61 18.32
C PHE A 320 13.81 17.13 19.30
N PHE A 321 13.39 16.82 20.52
CA PHE A 321 14.23 16.46 21.65
C PHE A 321 13.85 15.08 22.18
N THR A 322 14.63 14.55 23.11
CA THR A 322 14.26 13.36 23.89
C THR A 322 12.86 13.54 24.51
N ASN A 323 12.08 12.45 24.58
CA ASN A 323 10.67 12.39 24.92
C ASN A 323 9.71 12.88 23.81
N TYR A 324 10.17 13.08 22.58
CA TYR A 324 9.29 13.28 21.44
C TYR A 324 8.35 12.07 21.26
N ARG A 325 7.06 12.33 20.97
CA ARG A 325 6.00 11.32 20.96
C ARG A 325 5.20 11.33 19.65
N PRO A 326 5.80 10.90 18.54
CA PRO A 326 5.09 10.77 17.27
C PRO A 326 4.35 9.43 17.18
N GLN A 327 3.64 9.24 16.06
CA GLN A 327 3.09 7.96 15.65
C GLN A 327 4.08 7.23 14.75
N PHE A 328 4.31 5.95 15.05
CA PHE A 328 5.12 5.03 14.25
C PHE A 328 4.19 4.11 13.47
N TYR A 329 4.32 4.14 12.16
CA TYR A 329 3.52 3.33 11.24
C TYR A 329 4.29 2.09 10.83
N PHE A 330 3.82 0.93 11.26
CA PHE A 330 4.39 -0.38 10.92
C PHE A 330 3.35 -1.19 10.15
N ARG A 331 3.69 -1.70 8.97
CA ARG A 331 2.78 -2.53 8.17
C ARG A 331 1.38 -1.90 8.07
N THR A 332 0.40 -2.45 8.78
CA THR A 332 -1.01 -2.05 8.72
C THR A 332 -1.49 -1.25 9.96
N THR A 333 -0.58 -0.90 10.87
CA THR A 333 -0.93 -0.17 12.11
C THR A 333 -0.05 1.02 12.39
N ASP A 334 -0.54 1.91 13.23
CA ASP A 334 0.20 3.01 13.84
C ASP A 334 0.15 2.91 15.35
N VAL A 335 1.27 3.18 15.99
CA VAL A 335 1.42 3.16 17.44
C VAL A 335 2.21 4.38 17.89
N THR A 336 1.73 5.04 18.94
CA THR A 336 2.51 6.11 19.57
C THR A 336 3.74 5.53 20.25
N GLY A 337 4.89 6.15 19.99
CA GLY A 337 6.15 5.79 20.64
C GLY A 337 6.84 6.99 21.26
N VAL A 338 7.66 6.75 22.27
CA VAL A 338 8.52 7.75 22.91
C VAL A 338 9.92 7.57 22.39
N VAL A 339 10.51 8.65 21.86
CA VAL A 339 11.87 8.70 21.35
C VAL A 339 12.83 9.07 22.48
N THR A 340 13.90 8.30 22.62
CA THR A 340 15.05 8.63 23.46
C THR A 340 16.27 8.79 22.57
N LEU A 341 16.88 9.97 22.61
CA LEU A 341 18.08 10.25 21.84
C LEU A 341 19.33 9.69 22.54
N PRO A 342 20.37 9.29 21.79
CA PRO A 342 21.60 8.79 22.37
C PRO A 342 22.32 9.86 23.19
N ALA A 343 23.15 9.44 24.14
CA ALA A 343 23.94 10.34 24.96
C ALA A 343 24.81 11.27 24.11
N GLY A 344 24.76 12.57 24.39
CA GLY A 344 25.48 13.60 23.62
C GLY A 344 24.68 14.20 22.46
N THR A 345 23.50 13.68 22.14
CA THR A 345 22.59 14.28 21.16
C THR A 345 21.47 15.03 21.89
N GLU A 346 21.53 16.37 21.87
CA GLU A 346 20.53 17.20 22.54
C GLU A 346 19.24 17.30 21.72
N MET A 347 19.36 17.43 20.40
CA MET A 347 18.22 17.60 19.47
C MET A 347 18.51 16.96 18.13
N VAL A 348 17.46 16.76 17.35
CA VAL A 348 17.49 16.30 15.97
C VAL A 348 16.83 17.34 15.08
N MET A 349 17.54 17.76 14.03
CA MET A 349 17.06 18.74 13.05
C MET A 349 16.35 18.05 11.88
N PRO A 350 15.41 18.74 11.22
CA PRO A 350 14.92 18.30 9.91
C PRO A 350 16.09 18.17 8.92
N GLY A 351 16.17 17.01 8.23
CA GLY A 351 17.27 16.65 7.33
C GLY A 351 18.33 15.73 7.96
N ASP A 352 18.25 15.49 9.27
CA ASP A 352 19.21 14.62 9.95
C ASP A 352 18.89 13.13 9.77
N ASN A 353 19.96 12.32 9.70
CA ASN A 353 19.89 10.88 9.99
C ASN A 353 20.20 10.68 11.47
N VAL A 354 19.35 9.97 12.17
CA VAL A 354 19.45 9.77 13.61
C VAL A 354 19.31 8.31 13.99
N ALA A 355 20.23 7.85 14.88
CA ALA A 355 20.03 6.62 15.66
C ALA A 355 19.29 6.99 16.94
N MET A 356 18.22 6.26 17.27
CA MET A 356 17.39 6.55 18.45
C MET A 356 16.81 5.27 19.05
N ASP A 357 16.54 5.32 20.35
CA ASP A 357 15.78 4.29 21.04
C ASP A 357 14.31 4.69 21.05
N VAL A 358 13.43 3.74 20.75
CA VAL A 358 11.97 3.96 20.71
C VAL A 358 11.28 2.99 21.65
N THR A 359 10.36 3.53 22.47
CA THR A 359 9.49 2.75 23.33
C THR A 359 8.04 2.97 22.90
N LEU A 360 7.39 1.93 22.38
CA LEU A 360 5.99 1.95 21.96
C LEU A 360 5.06 1.80 23.17
N ILE A 361 3.87 2.39 23.09
CA ILE A 361 2.84 2.28 24.15
C ILE A 361 2.13 0.92 24.16
N VAL A 362 2.17 0.18 23.05
CA VAL A 362 1.64 -1.20 22.91
C VAL A 362 2.62 -2.04 22.12
N PRO A 363 2.67 -3.37 22.35
CA PRO A 363 3.57 -4.24 21.62
C PRO A 363 3.08 -4.43 20.18
N ILE A 364 4.01 -4.50 19.22
CA ILE A 364 3.72 -4.88 17.84
C ILE A 364 4.56 -6.09 17.43
N ALA A 365 4.09 -6.83 16.44
CA ALA A 365 4.88 -7.88 15.79
C ALA A 365 6.06 -7.25 15.06
N MET A 366 7.28 -7.45 15.57
CA MET A 366 8.47 -6.73 15.14
C MET A 366 9.62 -7.69 14.83
N GLU A 367 10.43 -7.29 13.86
CA GLU A 367 11.68 -7.95 13.48
C GLU A 367 12.71 -6.88 13.12
N GLU A 368 13.99 -7.23 13.18
CA GLU A 368 15.05 -6.37 12.68
C GLU A 368 14.85 -6.09 11.18
N LYS A 369 15.26 -4.91 10.74
CA LYS A 369 15.09 -4.38 9.39
C LYS A 369 13.64 -4.05 8.99
N LEU A 370 12.68 -4.17 9.91
CA LEU A 370 11.31 -3.71 9.66
C LEU A 370 11.31 -2.20 9.44
N ARG A 371 10.74 -1.77 8.31
CA ARG A 371 10.60 -0.35 7.97
C ARG A 371 9.40 0.27 8.68
N PHE A 372 9.51 1.56 8.97
CA PHE A 372 8.42 2.35 9.53
C PHE A 372 8.44 3.79 9.02
N ALA A 373 7.27 4.42 9.03
CA ALA A 373 7.13 5.85 8.86
C ALA A 373 6.87 6.53 10.21
N ILE A 374 7.33 7.78 10.36
CA ILE A 374 7.08 8.62 11.53
C ILE A 374 6.10 9.71 11.11
N ARG A 375 5.00 9.86 11.84
CA ARG A 375 3.97 10.86 11.55
C ARG A 375 3.64 11.71 12.78
N GLU A 376 3.36 12.98 12.51
CA GLU A 376 2.93 13.96 13.50
C GLU A 376 1.92 14.93 12.88
N GLY A 377 0.79 15.17 13.57
CA GLY A 377 -0.21 16.13 13.11
C GLY A 377 -0.74 15.88 11.70
N GLY A 378 -0.89 14.62 11.30
CA GLY A 378 -1.37 14.25 9.96
C GLY A 378 -0.30 14.28 8.85
N ARG A 379 0.97 14.59 9.17
CA ARG A 379 2.08 14.67 8.20
C ARG A 379 3.11 13.58 8.45
N THR A 380 3.71 13.07 7.39
CA THR A 380 4.91 12.24 7.49
C THR A 380 6.11 13.14 7.77
N VAL A 381 6.81 12.88 8.87
CA VAL A 381 7.94 13.67 9.33
C VAL A 381 9.25 12.92 9.31
N GLY A 382 9.22 11.63 9.03
CA GLY A 382 10.43 10.82 8.92
C GLY A 382 10.10 9.38 8.52
N ALA A 383 11.16 8.65 8.24
CA ALA A 383 11.12 7.22 7.98
C ALA A 383 12.36 6.53 8.53
N GLY A 384 12.25 5.26 8.86
CA GLY A 384 13.37 4.52 9.40
C GLY A 384 13.21 3.01 9.32
N ILE A 385 14.20 2.35 9.90
CA ILE A 385 14.25 0.90 10.04
C ILE A 385 14.53 0.53 11.49
N VAL A 386 14.02 -0.61 11.91
CA VAL A 386 14.39 -1.26 13.17
C VAL A 386 15.80 -1.83 13.02
N SER A 387 16.78 -1.26 13.70
CA SER A 387 18.17 -1.73 13.64
C SER A 387 18.44 -2.91 14.61
N SER A 388 17.82 -2.88 15.79
CA SER A 388 17.81 -3.99 16.73
C SER A 388 16.65 -3.93 17.71
N ILE A 389 16.27 -5.07 18.25
CA ILE A 389 15.21 -5.21 19.25
C ILE A 389 15.84 -5.15 20.64
N ILE A 390 15.21 -4.42 21.56
CA ILE A 390 15.65 -4.30 22.96
C ILE A 390 14.76 -5.15 23.86
N GLU A 391 13.40 -5.03 23.72
CA GLU A 391 12.42 -5.73 24.57
C GLU A 391 11.12 -6.00 23.81
#